data_ab7e5725ba0dd70a16c0f4fe788698e6
#
_entry.id   ab7e5725ba0dd70a16c0f4fe788698e6
#
_cell.length_a   1.000
_cell.length_b   1.000
_cell.length_c   1.000
_cell.angle_alpha   90.00
_cell.angle_beta   90.00
_cell.angle_gamma   90.00
#
_symmetry.space_group_name_H-M   'P 1'
#
loop_
_entity.id
_entity.type
_entity.pdbx_description
1 polymer ?
#
loop_
_entity_poly.entity_id
_entity_poly.type
_entity_poly.pdbx_seq_one_letter_code
_entity_poly.pdbx_strand_id
1 'polypeptide(L)'
;MPAPAPSAKTTPSTKPLLVVKDLVKAYPNGTRVLNGVNFEVYAGDVFTILGGSGCGKSTLLNILIGVDTPSEGSVQVLGENIHELQRRKRATLMRDVGVLFQSGALLQSMTIAENVALPFQQHHPEIASDKELLQDTVMMKLRAVGLSQHADKYPRELSGGMKKRAALARALALDPKLLISDEPTSGLDPVSTKEIDDLTITLSRKSGATVIVVTHDLLSFQRIATRGIMLGAERDGAVRGTVLLSGTKQEFHASTHPLVRAFLQPAEDLATAGVAA
;
A
#
# COMPACT_ATOMS: atom_id res chain seq x y z
N MET A 1 -33.22 -19.41 15.65
CA MET A 1 -31.88 -19.50 15.03
C MET A 1 -30.87 -18.92 16.02
N PRO A 2 -29.85 -19.65 16.44
CA PRO A 2 -28.86 -19.13 17.37
C PRO A 2 -27.96 -18.09 16.63
N ALA A 3 -27.59 -17.01 17.33
CA ALA A 3 -26.72 -15.97 16.85
C ALA A 3 -25.34 -16.52 16.45
N PRO A 4 -24.67 -15.98 15.42
CA PRO A 4 -23.34 -16.40 15.05
C PRO A 4 -22.34 -16.09 16.17
N ALA A 5 -21.50 -17.06 16.47
CA ALA A 5 -20.44 -16.95 17.46
C ALA A 5 -19.46 -15.79 17.11
N PRO A 6 -18.90 -15.09 18.11
CA PRO A 6 -17.95 -14.02 17.88
C PRO A 6 -16.68 -14.59 17.22
N SER A 7 -16.27 -13.96 16.13
CA SER A 7 -15.06 -14.31 15.38
C SER A 7 -13.84 -14.34 16.31
N ALA A 8 -13.09 -15.43 16.22
CA ALA A 8 -11.86 -15.65 16.97
C ALA A 8 -10.95 -14.43 16.85
N LYS A 9 -10.51 -13.90 18.00
CA LYS A 9 -9.44 -12.92 18.09
C LYS A 9 -8.17 -13.59 17.55
N THR A 10 -7.78 -13.26 16.35
CA THR A 10 -6.50 -13.68 15.77
C THR A 10 -5.39 -13.12 16.66
N THR A 11 -4.70 -13.97 17.40
CA THR A 11 -3.49 -13.61 18.12
C THR A 11 -2.50 -13.05 17.08
N PRO A 12 -1.94 -11.85 17.25
CA PRO A 12 -1.01 -11.31 16.27
C PRO A 12 0.15 -12.28 16.09
N SER A 13 0.47 -12.62 14.84
CA SER A 13 1.63 -13.44 14.51
C SER A 13 2.88 -12.72 15.05
N THR A 14 3.70 -13.43 15.78
CA THR A 14 4.95 -12.88 16.35
C THR A 14 6.02 -12.63 15.27
N LYS A 15 5.83 -13.16 14.04
CA LYS A 15 6.79 -13.00 12.95
C LYS A 15 6.30 -11.90 11.99
N PRO A 16 7.14 -10.88 11.70
CA PRO A 16 6.79 -9.84 10.75
C PRO A 16 6.68 -10.39 9.31
N LEU A 17 5.75 -9.85 8.53
CA LEU A 17 5.60 -10.16 7.10
C LEU A 17 6.54 -9.33 6.24
N LEU A 18 6.91 -8.13 6.70
CA LEU A 18 7.88 -7.27 6.04
C LEU A 18 8.84 -6.70 7.07
N VAL A 19 10.14 -6.78 6.79
CA VAL A 19 11.22 -6.21 7.61
C VAL A 19 12.10 -5.36 6.71
N VAL A 20 12.26 -4.10 7.09
CA VAL A 20 13.22 -3.18 6.48
C VAL A 20 14.29 -2.87 7.51
N LYS A 21 15.56 -3.13 7.14
CA LYS A 21 16.68 -2.97 8.06
C LYS A 21 17.79 -2.14 7.43
N ASP A 22 18.16 -1.06 8.11
CA ASP A 22 19.26 -0.13 7.78
C ASP A 22 19.27 0.31 6.31
N LEU A 23 18.05 0.54 5.75
CA LEU A 23 17.88 0.78 4.34
C LEU A 23 18.39 2.16 3.92
N VAL A 24 19.33 2.17 3.00
CA VAL A 24 19.88 3.37 2.37
C VAL A 24 19.64 3.34 0.87
N LYS A 25 19.25 4.47 0.30
CA LYS A 25 19.24 4.67 -1.14
C LYS A 25 19.97 5.95 -1.50
N ALA A 26 21.07 5.79 -2.22
CA ALA A 26 21.83 6.87 -2.83
C ALA A 26 21.86 6.68 -4.36
N TYR A 27 21.76 7.77 -5.09
CA TYR A 27 21.90 7.78 -6.55
C TYR A 27 23.33 8.15 -6.98
N PRO A 28 23.74 7.85 -8.23
CA PRO A 28 25.11 8.11 -8.70
C PRO A 28 25.55 9.58 -8.60
N ASN A 29 24.60 10.52 -8.58
CA ASN A 29 24.86 11.94 -8.39
C ASN A 29 25.15 12.35 -6.92
N GLY A 30 25.28 11.37 -6.01
CA GLY A 30 25.51 11.58 -4.59
C GLY A 30 24.27 11.89 -3.75
N THR A 31 23.09 12.04 -4.37
CA THR A 31 21.86 12.34 -3.63
C THR A 31 21.41 11.13 -2.83
N ARG A 32 21.39 11.22 -1.50
CA ARG A 32 20.77 10.24 -0.60
C ARG A 32 19.28 10.56 -0.45
N VAL A 33 18.42 9.60 -0.81
CA VAL A 33 16.96 9.74 -0.74
C VAL A 33 16.37 8.98 0.44
N LEU A 34 17.01 7.87 0.84
CA LEU A 34 16.68 7.13 2.07
C LEU A 34 17.96 6.97 2.89
N ASN A 35 17.85 7.10 4.21
CA ASN A 35 19.00 7.08 5.10
C ASN A 35 18.70 6.30 6.38
N GLY A 36 19.10 5.01 6.41
CA GLY A 36 18.97 4.14 7.58
C GLY A 36 17.52 3.86 7.98
N VAL A 37 16.62 3.62 7.00
CA VAL A 37 15.21 3.35 7.28
C VAL A 37 15.05 1.96 7.90
N ASN A 38 14.36 1.90 9.05
CA ASN A 38 14.08 0.70 9.81
C ASN A 38 12.61 0.62 10.21
N PHE A 39 11.93 -0.47 9.88
CA PHE A 39 10.58 -0.77 10.37
C PHE A 39 10.18 -2.22 10.09
N GLU A 40 9.11 -2.65 10.77
CA GLU A 40 8.52 -3.98 10.63
C GLU A 40 7.01 -3.88 10.49
N VAL A 41 6.43 -4.75 9.64
CA VAL A 41 4.98 -4.86 9.42
C VAL A 41 4.54 -6.27 9.80
N TYR A 42 3.52 -6.37 10.63
CA TYR A 42 3.00 -7.64 11.13
C TYR A 42 1.68 -8.01 10.46
N ALA A 43 1.33 -9.30 10.51
CA ALA A 43 0.08 -9.79 9.97
C ALA A 43 -1.14 -9.08 10.60
N GLY A 44 -2.05 -8.59 9.76
CA GLY A 44 -3.24 -7.84 10.17
C GLY A 44 -3.02 -6.35 10.39
N ASP A 45 -1.78 -5.84 10.26
CA ASP A 45 -1.54 -4.40 10.28
C ASP A 45 -2.22 -3.71 9.08
N VAL A 46 -2.70 -2.51 9.33
CA VAL A 46 -2.86 -1.46 8.33
C VAL A 46 -1.74 -0.47 8.59
N PHE A 47 -0.61 -0.73 7.94
CA PHE A 47 0.62 0.02 8.16
C PHE A 47 0.71 1.20 7.20
N THR A 48 0.97 2.39 7.71
CA THR A 48 1.08 3.59 6.86
C THR A 48 2.50 4.11 6.78
N ILE A 49 2.90 4.52 5.58
CA ILE A 49 4.15 5.25 5.32
C ILE A 49 3.76 6.69 5.02
N LEU A 50 3.96 7.56 6.00
CA LEU A 50 3.61 8.98 5.95
C LEU A 50 4.82 9.83 5.58
N GLY A 51 4.57 11.05 5.14
CA GLY A 51 5.60 12.07 4.94
C GLY A 51 5.26 13.08 3.85
N GLY A 52 5.94 14.20 3.87
CA GLY A 52 5.79 15.27 2.89
C GLY A 52 6.21 14.87 1.47
N SER A 53 5.97 15.76 0.51
CA SER A 53 6.44 15.55 -0.87
C SER A 53 7.97 15.48 -0.91
N GLY A 54 8.52 14.56 -1.72
CA GLY A 54 9.96 14.43 -1.91
C GLY A 54 10.75 13.80 -0.76
N CYS A 55 10.11 13.30 0.32
CA CYS A 55 10.80 12.66 1.44
C CYS A 55 11.25 11.20 1.18
N GLY A 56 11.02 10.64 -0.02
CA GLY A 56 11.49 9.32 -0.39
C GLY A 56 10.45 8.20 -0.36
N LYS A 57 9.15 8.48 -0.11
CA LYS A 57 8.09 7.45 -0.06
C LYS A 57 8.01 6.56 -1.31
N SER A 58 7.98 7.16 -2.49
CA SER A 58 7.92 6.40 -3.76
C SER A 58 9.19 5.61 -4.01
N THR A 59 10.35 6.12 -3.61
CA THR A 59 11.62 5.38 -3.67
C THR A 59 11.59 4.19 -2.73
N LEU A 60 11.12 4.37 -1.50
CA LEU A 60 10.95 3.27 -0.54
C LEU A 60 10.00 2.22 -1.11
N LEU A 61 8.83 2.63 -1.60
CA LEU A 61 7.85 1.72 -2.21
C LEU A 61 8.47 0.92 -3.36
N ASN A 62 9.18 1.57 -4.29
CA ASN A 62 9.82 0.88 -5.42
C ASN A 62 10.84 -0.18 -4.95
N ILE A 63 11.54 0.07 -3.85
CA ILE A 63 12.43 -0.91 -3.24
C ILE A 63 11.63 -2.05 -2.59
N LEU A 64 10.54 -1.75 -1.88
CA LEU A 64 9.70 -2.78 -1.24
C LEU A 64 9.06 -3.74 -2.24
N ILE A 65 8.75 -3.28 -3.46
CA ILE A 65 8.17 -4.13 -4.52
C ILE A 65 9.23 -4.70 -5.48
N GLY A 66 10.51 -4.43 -5.24
CA GLY A 66 11.63 -4.97 -6.02
C GLY A 66 11.81 -4.35 -7.41
N VAL A 67 11.24 -3.17 -7.67
CA VAL A 67 11.44 -2.38 -8.91
C VAL A 67 12.79 -1.64 -8.86
N ASP A 68 13.18 -1.14 -7.68
CA ASP A 68 14.50 -0.54 -7.45
C ASP A 68 15.25 -1.34 -6.38
N THR A 69 16.58 -1.16 -6.31
CA THR A 69 17.46 -1.86 -5.36
C THR A 69 18.00 -0.87 -4.33
N PRO A 70 18.15 -1.26 -3.05
CA PRO A 70 18.80 -0.43 -2.05
C PRO A 70 20.29 -0.29 -2.36
N SER A 71 20.91 0.79 -1.86
CA SER A 71 22.37 0.94 -1.87
C SER A 71 23.01 0.19 -0.70
N GLU A 72 22.33 0.19 0.47
CA GLU A 72 22.74 -0.51 1.67
C GLU A 72 21.50 -1.02 2.42
N GLY A 73 21.69 -1.97 3.33
CA GLY A 73 20.60 -2.55 4.11
C GLY A 73 19.86 -3.66 3.39
N SER A 74 18.71 -4.06 3.93
CA SER A 74 17.95 -5.20 3.40
C SER A 74 16.44 -5.01 3.51
N VAL A 75 15.70 -5.69 2.62
CA VAL A 75 14.24 -5.78 2.65
C VAL A 75 13.84 -7.25 2.61
N GLN A 76 13.23 -7.72 3.68
CA GLN A 76 12.65 -9.06 3.75
C GLN A 76 11.14 -8.97 3.57
N VAL A 77 10.62 -9.69 2.60
CA VAL A 77 9.18 -9.84 2.34
C VAL A 77 8.82 -11.30 2.55
N LEU A 78 7.84 -11.57 3.42
CA LEU A 78 7.40 -12.94 3.76
C LEU A 78 8.56 -13.84 4.21
N GLY A 79 9.59 -13.25 4.84
CA GLY A 79 10.76 -13.93 5.37
C GLY A 79 11.93 -14.10 4.42
N GLU A 80 11.84 -13.61 3.18
CA GLU A 80 12.88 -13.72 2.16
C GLU A 80 13.43 -12.33 1.77
N ASN A 81 14.77 -12.18 1.65
CA ASN A 81 15.37 -10.95 1.13
C ASN A 81 15.13 -10.85 -0.39
N ILE A 82 14.20 -9.98 -0.79
CA ILE A 82 13.73 -9.90 -2.20
C ILE A 82 14.81 -9.46 -3.18
N HIS A 83 15.85 -8.77 -2.72
CA HIS A 83 16.93 -8.28 -3.57
C HIS A 83 18.04 -9.31 -3.81
N GLU A 84 18.12 -10.35 -2.98
CA GLU A 84 19.05 -11.47 -3.11
C GLU A 84 18.43 -12.67 -3.86
N LEU A 85 17.10 -12.69 -4.01
CA LEU A 85 16.41 -13.76 -4.68
C LEU A 85 16.70 -13.80 -6.19
N GLN A 86 16.93 -14.99 -6.71
CA GLN A 86 16.92 -15.23 -8.15
C GLN A 86 15.55 -14.85 -8.74
N ARG A 87 15.55 -14.36 -10.00
CA ARG A 87 14.35 -13.85 -10.70
C ARG A 87 13.11 -14.76 -10.57
N ARG A 88 13.28 -16.09 -10.73
CA ARG A 88 12.16 -17.04 -10.61
C ARG A 88 11.58 -17.09 -9.21
N LYS A 89 12.43 -17.21 -8.19
CA LYS A 89 11.99 -17.24 -6.78
C LYS A 89 11.31 -15.94 -6.38
N ARG A 90 11.87 -14.80 -6.79
CA ARG A 90 11.27 -13.49 -6.56
C ARG A 90 9.89 -13.37 -7.22
N ALA A 91 9.75 -13.80 -8.48
CA ALA A 91 8.46 -13.79 -9.17
C ALA A 91 7.42 -14.67 -8.46
N THR A 92 7.82 -15.82 -7.91
CA THR A 92 6.93 -16.68 -7.11
C THR A 92 6.51 -16.00 -5.82
N LEU A 93 7.44 -15.38 -5.08
CA LEU A 93 7.16 -14.66 -3.84
C LEU A 93 6.19 -13.49 -4.09
N MET A 94 6.41 -12.75 -5.18
CA MET A 94 5.61 -11.55 -5.51
C MET A 94 4.17 -11.87 -5.94
N ARG A 95 3.78 -13.13 -6.13
CA ARG A 95 2.37 -13.54 -6.26
C ARG A 95 1.58 -13.28 -4.98
N ASP A 96 2.25 -13.41 -3.82
CA ASP A 96 1.67 -13.12 -2.51
C ASP A 96 1.66 -11.62 -2.17
N VAL A 97 2.09 -10.75 -3.09
CA VAL A 97 2.13 -9.29 -2.92
C VAL A 97 1.29 -8.61 -3.99
N GLY A 98 0.17 -8.05 -3.57
CA GLY A 98 -0.65 -7.17 -4.43
C GLY A 98 -0.10 -5.75 -4.42
N VAL A 99 -0.09 -5.08 -5.57
CA VAL A 99 0.37 -3.69 -5.68
C VAL A 99 -0.71 -2.83 -6.31
N LEU A 100 -1.10 -1.75 -5.63
CA LEU A 100 -2.00 -0.73 -6.12
C LEU A 100 -1.21 0.58 -6.32
N PHE A 101 -0.94 0.92 -7.57
CA PHE A 101 -0.23 2.16 -7.92
C PHE A 101 -1.13 3.39 -7.89
N GLN A 102 -0.56 4.56 -7.72
CA GLN A 102 -1.26 5.85 -7.63
C GLN A 102 -2.20 6.10 -8.81
N SER A 103 -1.77 5.84 -10.05
CA SER A 103 -2.62 5.95 -11.24
C SER A 103 -3.58 4.76 -11.45
N GLY A 104 -3.51 3.72 -10.59
CA GLY A 104 -4.16 2.43 -10.77
C GLY A 104 -3.47 1.53 -11.78
N ALA A 105 -2.62 2.05 -12.66
CA ALA A 105 -1.85 1.34 -13.68
C ALA A 105 -2.68 0.32 -14.50
N LEU A 106 -3.96 0.63 -14.78
CA LEU A 106 -4.80 -0.19 -15.64
C LEU A 106 -4.34 -0.10 -17.10
N LEU A 107 -4.30 -1.23 -17.79
CA LEU A 107 -3.98 -1.30 -19.20
C LEU A 107 -5.14 -0.71 -20.00
N GLN A 108 -4.88 0.39 -20.71
CA GLN A 108 -5.92 1.18 -21.40
C GLN A 108 -6.51 0.47 -22.61
N SER A 109 -5.79 -0.51 -23.17
CA SER A 109 -6.21 -1.35 -24.31
C SER A 109 -7.04 -2.57 -23.90
N MET A 110 -7.23 -2.80 -22.61
CA MET A 110 -7.98 -3.91 -22.04
C MET A 110 -9.21 -3.44 -21.32
N THR A 111 -10.28 -4.23 -21.36
CA THR A 111 -11.47 -4.03 -20.54
C THR A 111 -11.15 -4.16 -19.04
N ILE A 112 -12.08 -3.81 -18.20
CA ILE A 112 -11.91 -3.96 -16.74
C ILE A 112 -11.84 -5.43 -16.35
N ALA A 113 -12.64 -6.29 -16.97
CA ALA A 113 -12.57 -7.74 -16.76
C ALA A 113 -11.20 -8.30 -17.16
N GLU A 114 -10.70 -7.93 -18.33
CA GLU A 114 -9.38 -8.34 -18.82
C GLU A 114 -8.25 -7.86 -17.91
N ASN A 115 -8.32 -6.62 -17.40
CA ASN A 115 -7.36 -6.11 -16.42
C ASN A 115 -7.32 -6.95 -15.14
N VAL A 116 -8.48 -7.37 -14.63
CA VAL A 116 -8.58 -8.21 -13.41
C VAL A 116 -8.20 -9.66 -13.70
N ALA A 117 -8.36 -10.13 -14.94
CA ALA A 117 -7.96 -11.47 -15.36
C ALA A 117 -6.42 -11.66 -15.48
N LEU A 118 -5.67 -10.57 -15.73
CA LEU A 118 -4.22 -10.63 -15.99
C LEU A 118 -3.42 -11.42 -14.94
N PRO A 119 -3.60 -11.20 -13.61
CA PRO A 119 -2.86 -11.97 -12.61
C PRO A 119 -3.12 -13.47 -12.70
N PHE A 120 -4.34 -13.91 -12.99
CA PHE A 120 -4.68 -15.32 -13.16
C PHE A 120 -3.99 -15.88 -14.41
N GLN A 121 -4.04 -15.17 -15.53
CA GLN A 121 -3.39 -15.58 -16.79
C GLN A 121 -1.88 -15.74 -16.65
N GLN A 122 -1.25 -14.93 -15.79
CA GLN A 122 0.19 -14.98 -15.58
C GLN A 122 0.63 -16.02 -14.55
N HIS A 123 -0.22 -16.34 -13.57
CA HIS A 123 0.22 -17.10 -12.41
C HIS A 123 -0.59 -18.36 -12.11
N HIS A 124 -1.78 -18.50 -12.69
CA HIS A 124 -2.71 -19.61 -12.49
C HIS A 124 -3.19 -20.16 -13.83
N PRO A 125 -2.31 -20.87 -14.58
CA PRO A 125 -2.66 -21.42 -15.89
C PRO A 125 -3.85 -22.40 -15.82
N GLU A 126 -4.06 -23.06 -14.68
CA GLU A 126 -5.20 -23.95 -14.42
C GLU A 126 -6.54 -23.19 -14.43
N ILE A 127 -6.58 -21.95 -13.89
CA ILE A 127 -7.77 -21.08 -13.95
C ILE A 127 -7.86 -20.42 -15.33
N ALA A 128 -6.73 -19.97 -15.87
CA ALA A 128 -6.68 -19.24 -17.13
C ALA A 128 -7.08 -20.07 -18.35
N SER A 129 -6.86 -21.41 -18.31
CA SER A 129 -7.24 -22.33 -19.40
C SER A 129 -8.72 -22.67 -19.43
N ASP A 130 -9.41 -22.55 -18.30
CA ASP A 130 -10.85 -22.70 -18.19
C ASP A 130 -11.54 -21.34 -18.27
N LYS A 131 -12.17 -21.05 -19.43
CA LYS A 131 -12.77 -19.74 -19.70
C LYS A 131 -13.94 -19.42 -18.75
N GLU A 132 -14.75 -20.40 -18.41
CA GLU A 132 -15.92 -20.23 -17.54
C GLU A 132 -15.45 -19.95 -16.11
N LEU A 133 -14.51 -20.75 -15.60
CA LEU A 133 -13.92 -20.57 -14.28
C LEU A 133 -13.22 -19.20 -14.16
N LEU A 134 -12.45 -18.80 -15.17
CA LEU A 134 -11.79 -17.49 -15.20
C LEU A 134 -12.81 -16.35 -15.16
N GLN A 135 -13.86 -16.44 -15.99
CA GLN A 135 -14.91 -15.43 -16.05
C GLN A 135 -15.63 -15.31 -14.71
N ASP A 136 -16.03 -16.42 -14.11
CA ASP A 136 -16.71 -16.44 -12.81
C ASP A 136 -15.84 -15.87 -11.69
N THR A 137 -14.54 -16.23 -11.70
CA THR A 137 -13.57 -15.73 -10.73
C THR A 137 -13.38 -14.21 -10.86
N VAL A 138 -13.20 -13.71 -12.09
CA VAL A 138 -13.09 -12.28 -12.38
C VAL A 138 -14.35 -11.53 -11.97
N MET A 139 -15.53 -12.07 -12.31
CA MET A 139 -16.82 -11.44 -11.94
C MET A 139 -17.03 -11.41 -10.43
N MET A 140 -16.57 -12.42 -9.70
CA MET A 140 -16.57 -12.40 -8.22
C MET A 140 -15.72 -11.25 -7.66
N LYS A 141 -14.49 -11.05 -8.20
CA LYS A 141 -13.62 -9.94 -7.79
C LYS A 141 -14.23 -8.58 -8.14
N LEU A 142 -14.84 -8.44 -9.32
CA LEU A 142 -15.53 -7.20 -9.73
C LEU A 142 -16.77 -6.90 -8.87
N ARG A 143 -17.53 -7.92 -8.48
CA ARG A 143 -18.67 -7.75 -7.55
C ARG A 143 -18.20 -7.24 -6.20
N ALA A 144 -17.07 -7.72 -5.70
CA ALA A 144 -16.51 -7.31 -4.42
C ALA A 144 -16.16 -5.79 -4.36
N VAL A 145 -15.87 -5.17 -5.52
CA VAL A 145 -15.60 -3.73 -5.64
C VAL A 145 -16.77 -2.93 -6.25
N GLY A 146 -17.93 -3.58 -6.49
CA GLY A 146 -19.13 -2.94 -7.05
C GLY A 146 -19.02 -2.58 -8.53
N LEU A 147 -18.22 -3.33 -9.32
CA LEU A 147 -17.99 -3.04 -10.75
C LEU A 147 -18.47 -4.15 -11.70
N SER A 148 -19.28 -5.09 -11.25
CA SER A 148 -19.74 -6.21 -12.10
C SER A 148 -20.48 -5.75 -13.38
N GLN A 149 -21.23 -4.65 -13.32
CA GLN A 149 -21.96 -4.09 -14.49
C GLN A 149 -21.05 -3.28 -15.42
N HIS A 150 -19.76 -3.15 -15.10
CA HIS A 150 -18.78 -2.39 -15.84
C HIS A 150 -17.62 -3.24 -16.36
N ALA A 151 -17.79 -4.57 -16.33
CA ALA A 151 -16.76 -5.54 -16.70
C ALA A 151 -16.20 -5.32 -18.12
N ASP A 152 -17.07 -5.02 -19.07
CA ASP A 152 -16.73 -4.84 -20.49
C ASP A 152 -16.27 -3.44 -20.84
N LYS A 153 -16.30 -2.48 -19.90
CA LYS A 153 -15.82 -1.12 -20.12
C LYS A 153 -14.30 -1.05 -20.13
N TYR A 154 -13.78 -0.08 -20.88
CA TYR A 154 -12.36 0.28 -20.83
C TYR A 154 -12.08 1.29 -19.72
N PRO A 155 -10.84 1.37 -19.22
CA PRO A 155 -10.50 2.32 -18.16
C PRO A 155 -10.87 3.77 -18.46
N ARG A 156 -10.75 4.21 -19.72
CA ARG A 156 -11.12 5.58 -20.17
C ARG A 156 -12.60 5.93 -19.95
N GLU A 157 -13.49 4.93 -19.85
CA GLU A 157 -14.93 5.09 -19.70
C GLU A 157 -15.37 5.15 -18.23
N LEU A 158 -14.43 5.04 -17.30
CA LEU A 158 -14.68 5.01 -15.86
C LEU A 158 -14.34 6.34 -15.18
N SER A 159 -15.07 6.67 -14.10
CA SER A 159 -14.69 7.74 -13.19
C SER A 159 -13.36 7.42 -12.45
N GLY A 160 -12.75 8.43 -11.83
CA GLY A 160 -11.52 8.23 -11.02
C GLY A 160 -11.68 7.18 -9.93
N GLY A 161 -12.76 7.25 -9.16
CA GLY A 161 -13.06 6.28 -8.10
C GLY A 161 -13.29 4.86 -8.64
N MET A 162 -14.00 4.73 -9.78
CA MET A 162 -14.20 3.41 -10.43
C MET A 162 -12.86 2.82 -10.92
N LYS A 163 -11.95 3.64 -11.46
CA LYS A 163 -10.59 3.20 -11.84
C LYS A 163 -9.82 2.67 -10.64
N LYS A 164 -9.89 3.36 -9.50
CA LYS A 164 -9.26 2.91 -8.26
C LYS A 164 -9.84 1.58 -7.75
N ARG A 165 -11.16 1.42 -7.80
CA ARG A 165 -11.85 0.15 -7.44
C ARG A 165 -11.42 -1.00 -8.36
N ALA A 166 -11.35 -0.78 -9.68
CA ALA A 166 -10.88 -1.79 -10.63
C ALA A 166 -9.41 -2.19 -10.39
N ALA A 167 -8.56 -1.20 -10.15
CA ALA A 167 -7.14 -1.44 -9.81
C ALA A 167 -6.99 -2.20 -8.49
N LEU A 168 -7.83 -1.91 -7.48
CA LEU A 168 -7.87 -2.66 -6.22
C LEU A 168 -8.33 -4.12 -6.44
N ALA A 169 -9.36 -4.35 -7.28
CA ALA A 169 -9.78 -5.71 -7.63
C ALA A 169 -8.65 -6.51 -8.29
N ARG A 170 -7.89 -5.88 -9.19
CA ARG A 170 -6.72 -6.51 -9.82
C ARG A 170 -5.59 -6.77 -8.81
N ALA A 171 -5.29 -5.83 -7.92
CA ALA A 171 -4.26 -5.98 -6.91
C ALA A 171 -4.59 -7.12 -5.92
N LEU A 172 -5.87 -7.33 -5.63
CA LEU A 172 -6.38 -8.40 -4.75
C LEU A 172 -6.84 -9.66 -5.52
N ALA A 173 -6.56 -9.76 -6.82
CA ALA A 173 -7.07 -10.88 -7.64
C ALA A 173 -6.62 -12.24 -7.12
N LEU A 174 -5.36 -12.37 -6.73
CA LEU A 174 -4.76 -13.62 -6.24
C LEU A 174 -4.84 -13.81 -4.72
N ASP A 175 -5.66 -13.04 -4.02
CA ASP A 175 -5.77 -13.04 -2.55
C ASP A 175 -4.39 -12.96 -1.86
N PRO A 176 -3.59 -11.91 -2.14
CA PRO A 176 -2.22 -11.79 -1.66
C PRO A 176 -2.18 -11.66 -0.13
N LYS A 177 -1.06 -12.08 0.48
CA LYS A 177 -0.80 -11.92 1.93
C LYS A 177 -0.49 -10.47 2.31
N LEU A 178 0.07 -9.71 1.35
CA LEU A 178 0.46 -8.32 1.53
C LEU A 178 -0.09 -7.48 0.38
N LEU A 179 -0.81 -6.40 0.69
CA LEU A 179 -1.25 -5.37 -0.26
C LEU A 179 -0.43 -4.11 -0.01
N ILE A 180 0.31 -3.65 -1.01
CA ILE A 180 1.05 -2.38 -0.96
C ILE A 180 0.34 -1.37 -1.86
N SER A 181 -0.09 -0.25 -1.30
CA SER A 181 -0.85 0.80 -2.00
C SER A 181 -0.08 2.12 -2.00
N ASP A 182 0.14 2.68 -3.19
CA ASP A 182 0.75 3.99 -3.38
C ASP A 182 -0.34 5.03 -3.61
N GLU A 183 -0.57 5.90 -2.64
CA GLU A 183 -1.54 6.99 -2.66
C GLU A 183 -2.90 6.56 -3.29
N PRO A 184 -3.58 5.54 -2.73
CA PRO A 184 -4.75 4.92 -3.35
C PRO A 184 -5.89 5.90 -3.59
N THR A 185 -5.97 6.96 -2.79
CA THR A 185 -7.05 7.96 -2.79
C THR A 185 -6.66 9.29 -3.45
N SER A 186 -5.44 9.40 -3.96
CA SER A 186 -4.96 10.63 -4.60
C SER A 186 -5.86 11.06 -5.76
N GLY A 187 -6.25 12.35 -5.76
CA GLY A 187 -7.09 12.95 -6.80
C GLY A 187 -8.58 12.63 -6.68
N LEU A 188 -9.02 12.04 -5.58
CA LEU A 188 -10.44 11.81 -5.26
C LEU A 188 -10.97 12.90 -4.32
N ASP A 189 -12.28 13.10 -4.38
CA ASP A 189 -13.00 13.90 -3.39
C ASP A 189 -13.06 13.18 -2.02
N PRO A 190 -13.37 13.89 -0.92
CA PRO A 190 -13.36 13.31 0.43
C PRO A 190 -14.33 12.13 0.62
N VAL A 191 -15.46 12.09 -0.08
CA VAL A 191 -16.44 11.00 0.01
C VAL A 191 -15.88 9.75 -0.68
N SER A 192 -15.41 9.90 -1.92
CA SER A 192 -14.77 8.82 -2.67
C SER A 192 -13.51 8.30 -1.98
N THR A 193 -12.72 9.18 -1.35
CA THR A 193 -11.55 8.81 -0.52
C THR A 193 -11.97 7.86 0.60
N LYS A 194 -13.00 8.23 1.36
CA LYS A 194 -13.52 7.38 2.44
C LYS A 194 -13.99 6.03 1.92
N GLU A 195 -14.71 6.01 0.81
CA GLU A 195 -15.21 4.76 0.22
C GLU A 195 -14.09 3.81 -0.21
N ILE A 196 -13.01 4.33 -0.81
CA ILE A 196 -11.84 3.52 -1.21
C ILE A 196 -11.10 2.99 0.02
N ASP A 197 -10.91 3.81 1.06
CA ASP A 197 -10.30 3.40 2.32
C ASP A 197 -11.11 2.25 2.96
N ASP A 198 -12.42 2.45 3.16
CA ASP A 198 -13.30 1.48 3.78
C ASP A 198 -13.37 0.17 2.96
N LEU A 199 -13.41 0.28 1.62
CA LEU A 199 -13.39 -0.86 0.72
C LEU A 199 -12.07 -1.65 0.82
N THR A 200 -10.93 -0.95 0.80
CA THR A 200 -9.60 -1.54 0.93
C THR A 200 -9.48 -2.35 2.23
N ILE A 201 -9.87 -1.75 3.36
CA ILE A 201 -9.82 -2.43 4.65
C ILE A 201 -10.79 -3.62 4.71
N THR A 202 -12.00 -3.44 4.18
CA THR A 202 -13.01 -4.52 4.18
C THR A 202 -12.54 -5.73 3.37
N LEU A 203 -12.00 -5.49 2.17
CA LEU A 203 -11.52 -6.56 1.30
C LEU A 203 -10.26 -7.22 1.87
N SER A 204 -9.33 -6.45 2.41
CA SER A 204 -8.11 -6.97 3.02
C SER A 204 -8.41 -7.84 4.23
N ARG A 205 -9.36 -7.44 5.08
CA ARG A 205 -9.80 -8.28 6.21
C ARG A 205 -10.45 -9.58 5.75
N LYS A 206 -11.24 -9.54 4.68
CA LYS A 206 -11.90 -10.75 4.13
C LYS A 206 -10.91 -11.72 3.52
N SER A 207 -9.87 -11.23 2.84
CA SER A 207 -8.80 -12.05 2.23
C SER A 207 -7.69 -12.42 3.22
N GLY A 208 -7.64 -11.80 4.41
CA GLY A 208 -6.53 -11.94 5.37
C GLY A 208 -5.27 -11.18 4.97
N ALA A 209 -5.34 -10.28 3.99
CA ALA A 209 -4.20 -9.50 3.53
C ALA A 209 -3.82 -8.42 4.57
N THR A 210 -2.52 -8.30 4.81
CA THR A 210 -1.92 -7.15 5.53
C THR A 210 -1.74 -6.00 4.56
N VAL A 211 -1.99 -4.78 5.00
CA VAL A 211 -2.01 -3.60 4.12
C VAL A 211 -0.87 -2.64 4.49
N ILE A 212 -0.13 -2.20 3.47
CA ILE A 212 0.79 -1.05 3.56
C ILE A 212 0.23 0.06 2.68
N VAL A 213 0.01 1.23 3.24
CA VAL A 213 -0.48 2.42 2.52
C VAL A 213 0.56 3.52 2.57
N VAL A 214 1.08 3.90 1.41
CA VAL A 214 1.87 5.13 1.26
C VAL A 214 0.89 6.27 1.05
N THR A 215 0.92 7.28 1.91
CA THR A 215 0.02 8.43 1.79
C THR A 215 0.60 9.68 2.42
N HIS A 216 0.14 10.83 1.95
CA HIS A 216 0.30 12.12 2.61
C HIS A 216 -1.03 12.62 3.23
N ASP A 217 -2.12 11.85 3.05
CA ASP A 217 -3.45 12.20 3.57
C ASP A 217 -3.60 11.81 5.04
N LEU A 218 -3.68 12.82 5.89
CA LEU A 218 -3.87 12.66 7.32
C LEU A 218 -5.23 12.04 7.67
N LEU A 219 -6.29 12.37 6.92
CA LEU A 219 -7.62 11.83 7.20
C LEU A 219 -7.68 10.32 6.93
N SER A 220 -7.06 9.86 5.84
CA SER A 220 -6.88 8.43 5.59
C SER A 220 -6.07 7.78 6.70
N PHE A 221 -4.93 8.35 7.11
CA PHE A 221 -4.14 7.84 8.24
C PHE A 221 -4.99 7.69 9.51
N GLN A 222 -5.71 8.73 9.90
CA GLN A 222 -6.55 8.71 11.11
C GLN A 222 -7.67 7.67 11.03
N ARG A 223 -8.19 7.41 9.83
CA ARG A 223 -9.30 6.48 9.61
C ARG A 223 -8.85 5.02 9.65
N ILE A 224 -7.78 4.70 8.92
CA ILE A 224 -7.45 3.29 8.64
C ILE A 224 -6.22 2.76 9.35
N ALA A 225 -5.24 3.60 9.73
CA ALA A 225 -3.96 3.13 10.26
C ALA A 225 -4.09 2.44 11.61
N THR A 226 -3.37 1.33 11.76
CA THR A 226 -3.08 0.71 13.07
C THR A 226 -1.70 1.12 13.56
N ARG A 227 -0.71 1.10 12.66
CA ARG A 227 0.70 1.45 12.87
C ARG A 227 1.25 2.16 11.64
N GLY A 228 2.41 2.75 11.75
CA GLY A 228 3.08 3.36 10.61
C GLY A 228 4.44 3.94 10.94
N ILE A 229 5.04 4.50 9.90
CA ILE A 229 6.23 5.36 10.00
C ILE A 229 5.95 6.73 9.39
N MET A 230 6.65 7.73 9.86
CA MET A 230 6.73 9.02 9.20
C MET A 230 8.14 9.23 8.68
N LEU A 231 8.26 9.36 7.37
CA LEU A 231 9.49 9.77 6.71
C LEU A 231 9.58 11.30 6.66
N GLY A 232 10.77 11.82 6.93
CA GLY A 232 11.03 13.24 6.87
C GLY A 232 12.42 13.57 6.36
N ALA A 233 12.72 14.89 6.35
CA ALA A 233 14.05 15.40 6.19
C ALA A 233 14.47 16.06 7.50
N GLU A 234 15.72 15.91 7.91
CA GLU A 234 16.27 16.70 9.01
C GLU A 234 16.30 18.20 8.65
N ARG A 235 16.23 19.05 9.69
CA ARG A 235 16.01 20.51 9.53
C ARG A 235 17.00 21.21 8.57
N ASP A 236 18.18 20.66 8.36
CA ASP A 236 19.22 21.28 7.54
C ASP A 236 19.16 20.84 6.06
N GLY A 237 18.15 20.06 5.66
CA GLY A 237 17.97 19.60 4.27
C GLY A 237 19.06 18.64 3.76
N ALA A 238 20.09 18.38 4.57
CA ALA A 238 21.22 17.54 4.21
C ALA A 238 20.87 16.04 4.21
N VAL A 239 19.93 15.62 5.04
CA VAL A 239 19.54 14.21 5.17
C VAL A 239 18.04 14.09 4.94
N ARG A 240 17.67 13.42 3.84
CA ARG A 240 16.29 13.10 3.49
C ARG A 240 16.01 11.62 3.78
N GLY A 241 14.72 11.26 3.89
CA GLY A 241 14.31 9.86 3.99
C GLY A 241 14.73 9.17 5.28
N THR A 242 14.74 9.90 6.40
CA THR A 242 14.89 9.32 7.74
C THR A 242 13.52 9.01 8.35
N VAL A 243 13.46 8.03 9.24
CA VAL A 243 12.27 7.75 10.03
C VAL A 243 12.23 8.70 11.22
N LEU A 244 11.29 9.64 11.20
CA LEU A 244 11.07 10.60 12.29
C LEU A 244 10.30 9.97 13.46
N LEU A 245 9.40 9.04 13.15
CA LEU A 245 8.61 8.28 14.11
C LEU A 245 8.21 6.94 13.51
N SER A 246 8.25 5.89 14.32
CA SER A 246 7.70 4.58 14.02
C SER A 246 6.87 4.12 15.21
N GLY A 247 5.61 3.73 14.99
CA GLY A 247 4.75 3.33 16.10
C GLY A 247 3.28 3.15 15.72
N THR A 248 2.46 3.02 16.75
CA THR A 248 1.01 2.97 16.66
C THR A 248 0.43 4.36 16.39
N LYS A 249 -0.82 4.40 15.92
CA LYS A 249 -1.54 5.68 15.77
C LYS A 249 -1.58 6.50 17.07
N GLN A 250 -1.67 5.85 18.22
CA GLN A 250 -1.66 6.53 19.51
C GLN A 250 -0.31 7.19 19.82
N GLU A 251 0.80 6.52 19.50
CA GLU A 251 2.14 7.08 19.65
C GLU A 251 2.38 8.27 18.71
N PHE A 252 1.78 8.26 17.52
CA PHE A 252 1.79 9.41 16.61
C PHE A 252 1.11 10.62 17.25
N HIS A 253 -0.08 10.47 17.85
CA HIS A 253 -0.79 11.55 18.53
C HIS A 253 -0.09 12.04 19.80
N ALA A 254 0.62 11.16 20.49
CA ALA A 254 1.39 11.49 21.70
C ALA A 254 2.78 12.09 21.39
N SER A 255 3.18 12.11 20.12
CA SER A 255 4.52 12.55 19.73
C SER A 255 4.78 14.02 20.03
N THR A 256 5.95 14.29 20.60
CA THR A 256 6.45 15.66 20.83
C THR A 256 7.35 16.15 19.67
N HIS A 257 7.63 15.30 18.69
CA HIS A 257 8.49 15.66 17.55
C HIS A 257 7.84 16.77 16.71
N PRO A 258 8.51 17.91 16.48
CA PRO A 258 7.88 19.10 15.87
C PRO A 258 7.28 18.82 14.49
N LEU A 259 8.00 18.08 13.61
CA LEU A 259 7.50 17.76 12.27
C LEU A 259 6.32 16.78 12.29
N VAL A 260 6.28 15.84 13.24
CA VAL A 260 5.14 14.93 13.41
C VAL A 260 3.92 15.71 13.87
N ARG A 261 4.07 16.59 14.86
CA ARG A 261 3.00 17.46 15.33
C ARG A 261 2.48 18.38 14.24
N ALA A 262 3.39 19.05 13.52
CA ALA A 262 3.03 19.93 12.40
C ALA A 262 2.26 19.17 11.30
N PHE A 263 2.59 17.91 11.06
CA PHE A 263 1.88 17.08 10.09
C PHE A 263 0.48 16.68 10.58
N LEU A 264 0.32 16.44 11.89
CA LEU A 264 -0.96 16.00 12.49
C LEU A 264 -1.91 17.16 12.81
N GLN A 265 -1.42 18.39 12.85
CA GLN A 265 -2.25 19.59 13.11
C GLN A 265 -2.96 20.05 11.83
N PRO A 266 -4.24 20.48 11.90
CA PRO A 266 -4.90 21.18 10.81
C PRO A 266 -4.12 22.42 10.37
N ALA A 267 -4.18 22.74 9.07
CA ALA A 267 -3.44 23.88 8.50
C ALA A 267 -3.77 25.24 9.17
N GLU A 268 -4.93 25.37 9.81
CA GLU A 268 -5.36 26.56 10.52
C GLU A 268 -4.54 26.86 11.79
N ASP A 269 -4.03 25.82 12.46
CA ASP A 269 -3.17 25.98 13.65
C ASP A 269 -1.71 26.35 13.27
N LEU A 270 -1.28 26.07 12.04
CA LEU A 270 0.06 26.41 11.57
C LEU A 270 0.25 27.92 11.36
N ALA A 271 -0.82 28.64 11.01
CA ALA A 271 -0.80 30.08 10.86
C ALA A 271 -0.59 30.84 12.19
N THR A 272 -1.00 30.24 13.31
CA THR A 272 -0.85 30.81 14.66
C THR A 272 0.47 30.45 15.33
N ALA A 273 1.17 29.40 14.84
CA ALA A 273 2.43 28.92 15.44
C ALA A 273 3.71 29.56 14.86
N GLY A 274 3.61 30.49 13.91
CA GLY A 274 4.76 31.27 13.40
C GLY A 274 5.83 30.45 12.64
N VAL A 275 5.48 29.27 12.16
CA VAL A 275 6.38 28.45 11.33
C VAL A 275 6.06 28.77 9.88
N ALA A 276 6.77 29.75 9.32
CA ALA A 276 6.75 30.01 7.89
C ALA A 276 7.26 28.80 7.11
N ALA A 277 6.59 28.52 6.00
CA ALA A 277 6.82 27.43 5.06
C ALA A 277 8.24 27.46 4.42
#